data_17b1f9c6ec002b9ab94c6ca6e9cacd1f
#
_entry.id   17b1f9c6ec002b9ab94c6ca6e9cacd1f
#
_cell.length_a   1.000
_cell.length_b   1.000
_cell.length_c   1.000
_cell.angle_alpha   90.00
_cell.angle_beta   90.00
_cell.angle_gamma   90.00
#
_symmetry.space_group_name_H-M   'P 1'
#
loop_
_entity.id
_entity.type
_entity.pdbx_description
1 polymer ?
#
loop_
_entity_poly.entity_id
_entity_poly.type
_entity_poly.pdbx_seq_one_letter_code
_entity_poly.pdbx_strand_id
1 'polypeptide(L)'
;VNVKDGAGKFFYGDDIAVNAEIKPLAEKENEHSFDSRLYNLSRKVSYTAYASYSDVVLSGNSPDILTPVWKAKKSINSLLVSVLPRQDAGIISAMMLGTDEYMEEENRQEFRTVGVAHIFSVSGLHVGIIVAAVTRFLLALGVNRKMRFAVTAVFVGFYCALTAFTPSI
;
A
#
# COMPACT_ATOMS: atom_id res chain seq x y z
N VAL A 1 -8.09 -9.63 -9.35
CA VAL A 1 -7.33 -10.62 -10.11
C VAL A 1 -6.17 -11.09 -9.25
N ASN A 2 -6.05 -12.39 -9.04
CA ASN A 2 -4.91 -13.00 -8.35
C ASN A 2 -3.92 -13.50 -9.41
N VAL A 3 -2.72 -12.94 -9.43
CA VAL A 3 -1.65 -13.38 -10.35
C VAL A 3 -0.63 -14.17 -9.52
N LYS A 4 -0.42 -15.44 -9.87
CA LYS A 4 0.63 -16.28 -9.28
C LYS A 4 1.98 -15.96 -9.91
N ASP A 5 3.02 -15.92 -9.09
CA ASP A 5 4.45 -15.88 -9.47
C ASP A 5 4.95 -14.69 -10.28
N GLY A 6 4.58 -13.45 -9.94
CA GLY A 6 5.05 -12.31 -10.72
C GLY A 6 4.96 -10.92 -10.11
N ALA A 7 5.30 -10.75 -8.85
CA ALA A 7 5.45 -9.42 -8.30
C ALA A 7 6.64 -8.70 -8.95
N GLY A 8 6.41 -7.63 -9.71
CA GLY A 8 7.47 -6.69 -10.04
C GLY A 8 7.58 -6.14 -11.46
N LYS A 9 6.84 -6.64 -12.44
CA LYS A 9 6.94 -6.15 -13.83
C LYS A 9 5.88 -5.11 -14.23
N PHE A 10 4.77 -4.99 -13.48
CA PHE A 10 3.71 -4.05 -13.77
C PHE A 10 3.72 -2.89 -12.79
N PHE A 11 3.41 -1.71 -13.30
CA PHE A 11 3.44 -0.48 -12.53
C PHE A 11 2.05 0.16 -12.51
N TYR A 12 1.81 1.00 -11.53
CA TYR A 12 0.61 1.82 -11.52
C TYR A 12 0.57 2.72 -12.76
N GLY A 13 -0.54 2.67 -13.50
CA GLY A 13 -0.69 3.34 -14.78
C GLY A 13 -0.42 2.44 -15.99
N ASP A 14 0.02 1.20 -15.79
CA ASP A 14 0.13 0.23 -16.87
C ASP A 14 -1.24 -0.35 -17.20
N ASP A 15 -1.59 -0.35 -18.48
CA ASP A 15 -2.75 -1.06 -19.00
C ASP A 15 -2.36 -2.51 -19.28
N ILE A 16 -2.99 -3.43 -18.58
CA ILE A 16 -2.70 -4.86 -18.73
C ILE A 16 -3.89 -5.61 -19.31
N ALA A 17 -3.62 -6.47 -20.26
CA ALA A 17 -4.57 -7.47 -20.76
C ALA A 17 -4.28 -8.80 -20.05
N VAL A 18 -5.29 -9.39 -19.44
CA VAL A 18 -5.16 -10.62 -18.68
C VAL A 18 -6.08 -11.68 -19.25
N ASN A 19 -5.53 -12.82 -19.61
CA ASN A 19 -6.32 -14.01 -19.93
C ASN A 19 -6.50 -14.80 -18.61
N ALA A 20 -7.70 -14.75 -18.05
CA ALA A 20 -7.96 -15.27 -16.71
C ALA A 20 -9.18 -16.17 -16.68
N GLU A 21 -9.12 -17.24 -15.88
CA GLU A 21 -10.29 -18.04 -15.54
C GLU A 21 -11.12 -17.32 -14.48
N ILE A 22 -12.36 -16.94 -14.84
CA ILE A 22 -13.27 -16.26 -13.93
C ILE A 22 -14.11 -17.30 -13.18
N LYS A 23 -14.04 -17.26 -11.85
CA LYS A 23 -14.83 -18.15 -10.97
C LYS A 23 -15.76 -17.31 -10.09
N PRO A 24 -16.98 -17.82 -9.81
CA PRO A 24 -17.82 -17.22 -8.77
C PRO A 24 -17.10 -17.32 -7.42
N LEU A 25 -17.48 -16.44 -6.49
CA LEU A 25 -16.94 -16.50 -5.14
C LEU A 25 -17.29 -17.84 -4.49
N ALA A 26 -16.29 -18.50 -3.92
CA ALA A 26 -16.47 -19.76 -3.21
C ALA A 26 -17.44 -19.57 -2.02
N GLU A 27 -18.32 -20.54 -1.84
CA GLU A 27 -19.19 -20.59 -0.67
C GLU A 27 -18.39 -21.01 0.56
N LYS A 28 -18.92 -20.65 1.72
CA LYS A 28 -18.34 -20.99 3.01
C LYS A 28 -18.29 -22.53 3.19
N GLU A 29 -17.11 -23.09 3.42
CA GLU A 29 -16.94 -24.53 3.58
C GLU A 29 -17.37 -25.03 4.97
N ASN A 30 -17.20 -24.19 6.01
CA ASN A 30 -17.49 -24.59 7.39
C ASN A 30 -18.24 -23.46 8.14
N GLU A 31 -19.17 -23.80 9.03
CA GLU A 31 -19.98 -22.85 9.81
C GLU A 31 -19.15 -21.82 10.60
N HIS A 32 -17.97 -22.22 11.09
CA HIS A 32 -17.08 -21.37 11.90
C HIS A 32 -15.94 -20.71 11.11
N SER A 33 -15.85 -20.95 9.79
CA SER A 33 -14.81 -20.29 8.96
C SER A 33 -15.23 -18.86 8.58
N PHE A 34 -14.24 -18.03 8.29
CA PHE A 34 -14.47 -16.69 7.76
C PHE A 34 -15.24 -16.75 6.44
N ASP A 35 -16.33 -16.00 6.34
CA ASP A 35 -17.12 -15.92 5.12
C ASP A 35 -16.49 -14.94 4.12
N SER A 36 -15.60 -15.48 3.29
CA SER A 36 -14.92 -14.72 2.23
C SER A 36 -15.88 -14.20 1.16
N ARG A 37 -17.01 -14.87 0.94
CA ARG A 37 -18.03 -14.45 -0.02
C ARG A 37 -18.72 -13.17 0.43
N LEU A 38 -19.22 -13.13 1.67
CA LEU A 38 -19.87 -11.95 2.23
C LEU A 38 -18.88 -10.77 2.32
N TYR A 39 -17.66 -11.03 2.72
CA TYR A 39 -16.60 -10.01 2.75
C TYR A 39 -16.34 -9.41 1.38
N ASN A 40 -16.20 -10.23 0.34
CA ASN A 40 -15.97 -9.75 -1.02
C ASN A 40 -17.19 -9.04 -1.60
N LEU A 41 -18.40 -9.55 -1.34
CA LEU A 41 -19.65 -8.90 -1.75
C LEU A 41 -19.82 -7.52 -1.11
N SER A 42 -19.45 -7.35 0.16
CA SER A 42 -19.46 -6.03 0.82
C SER A 42 -18.55 -5.01 0.14
N ARG A 43 -17.50 -5.48 -0.53
CA ARG A 43 -16.59 -4.67 -1.36
C ARG A 43 -17.01 -4.56 -2.83
N LYS A 44 -18.23 -5.01 -3.16
CA LYS A 44 -18.77 -5.03 -4.54
C LYS A 44 -17.94 -5.92 -5.49
N VAL A 45 -17.24 -6.92 -4.97
CA VAL A 45 -16.53 -7.93 -5.74
C VAL A 45 -17.44 -9.14 -5.87
N SER A 46 -17.83 -9.50 -7.11
CA SER A 46 -18.76 -10.61 -7.38
C SER A 46 -18.09 -11.86 -7.94
N TYR A 47 -16.88 -11.71 -8.49
CA TYR A 47 -16.13 -12.79 -9.14
C TYR A 47 -14.66 -12.73 -8.75
N THR A 48 -14.01 -13.88 -8.74
CA THR A 48 -12.55 -13.99 -8.59
C THR A 48 -11.96 -14.45 -9.92
N ALA A 49 -10.89 -13.81 -10.38
CA ALA A 49 -10.17 -14.21 -11.56
C ALA A 49 -8.78 -14.72 -11.18
N TYR A 50 -8.40 -15.86 -11.70
CA TYR A 50 -7.09 -16.48 -11.53
C TYR A 50 -6.35 -16.45 -12.86
N ALA A 51 -5.14 -15.92 -12.85
CA ALA A 51 -4.27 -15.87 -14.01
C ALA A 51 -2.85 -16.32 -13.64
N SER A 52 -2.17 -16.92 -14.59
CA SER A 52 -0.72 -17.10 -14.47
C SER A 52 -0.01 -15.84 -14.94
N TYR A 53 1.22 -15.63 -14.47
CA TYR A 53 2.01 -14.47 -14.90
C TYR A 53 2.24 -14.42 -16.42
N SER A 54 2.34 -15.59 -17.05
CA SER A 54 2.46 -15.74 -18.52
C SER A 54 1.25 -15.20 -19.28
N ASP A 55 0.08 -15.15 -18.63
CA ASP A 55 -1.18 -14.76 -19.24
C ASP A 55 -1.48 -13.27 -19.11
N VAL A 56 -0.53 -12.51 -18.53
CA VAL A 56 -0.63 -11.08 -18.35
C VAL A 56 0.27 -10.37 -19.34
N VAL A 57 -0.31 -9.59 -20.23
CA VAL A 57 0.40 -8.83 -21.27
C VAL A 57 0.23 -7.34 -21.04
N LEU A 58 1.33 -6.60 -21.12
CA LEU A 58 1.29 -5.13 -21.12
C LEU A 58 0.64 -4.66 -22.42
N SER A 59 -0.51 -4.02 -22.32
CA SER A 59 -1.30 -3.51 -23.44
C SER A 59 -1.02 -2.04 -23.74
N GLY A 60 -0.61 -1.28 -22.73
CA GLY A 60 -0.37 0.15 -22.85
C GLY A 60 0.14 0.77 -21.54
N ASN A 61 0.24 2.09 -21.55
CA ASN A 61 0.54 2.86 -20.35
C ASN A 61 -0.32 4.14 -20.36
N SER A 62 -1.18 4.25 -19.39
CA SER A 62 -2.09 5.41 -19.21
C SER A 62 -1.76 6.10 -17.88
N PRO A 63 -0.74 6.97 -17.87
CA PRO A 63 -0.32 7.65 -16.63
C PRO A 63 -1.44 8.52 -16.11
N ASP A 64 -1.79 8.32 -14.84
CA ASP A 64 -2.77 9.09 -14.08
C ASP A 64 -2.07 10.16 -13.24
N ILE A 65 -2.85 11.10 -12.69
CA ILE A 65 -2.39 12.14 -11.77
C ILE A 65 -1.66 11.57 -10.54
N LEU A 66 -1.96 10.32 -10.15
CA LEU A 66 -1.31 9.61 -9.06
C LEU A 66 -0.03 8.87 -9.47
N THR A 67 0.26 8.75 -10.76
CA THR A 67 1.47 8.06 -11.26
C THR A 67 2.78 8.57 -10.61
N PRO A 68 3.02 9.90 -10.44
CA PRO A 68 4.23 10.39 -9.77
C PRO A 68 4.29 9.98 -8.30
N VAL A 69 3.15 9.89 -7.62
CA VAL A 69 3.06 9.44 -6.22
C VAL A 69 3.49 7.98 -6.10
N TRP A 70 3.00 7.13 -6.99
CA TRP A 70 3.38 5.72 -7.02
C TRP A 70 4.84 5.50 -7.38
N LYS A 71 5.38 6.30 -8.31
CA LYS A 71 6.82 6.29 -8.63
C LYS A 71 7.65 6.69 -7.42
N ALA A 72 7.24 7.73 -6.68
CA ALA A 72 7.89 8.14 -5.45
C ALA A 72 7.85 7.04 -4.38
N LYS A 73 6.67 6.43 -4.16
CA LYS A 73 6.49 5.30 -3.24
C LYS A 73 7.45 4.16 -3.56
N LYS A 74 7.52 3.76 -4.83
CA LYS A 74 8.42 2.71 -5.29
C LYS A 74 9.90 3.09 -5.09
N SER A 75 10.29 4.32 -5.40
CA SER A 75 11.67 4.81 -5.20
C SER A 75 12.07 4.78 -3.73
N ILE A 76 11.20 5.23 -2.83
CA ILE A 76 11.44 5.17 -1.38
C ILE A 76 11.59 3.71 -0.94
N ASN A 77 10.71 2.84 -1.42
CA ASN A 77 10.73 1.43 -1.06
C ASN A 77 12.00 0.72 -1.56
N SER A 78 12.42 0.96 -2.81
CA SER A 78 13.66 0.42 -3.35
C SER A 78 14.89 0.93 -2.59
N LEU A 79 14.88 2.18 -2.14
CA LEU A 79 15.93 2.74 -1.29
C LEU A 79 15.99 2.01 0.06
N LEU A 80 14.85 1.80 0.72
CA LEU A 80 14.79 1.09 1.99
C LEU A 80 15.37 -0.33 1.85
N VAL A 81 14.97 -1.07 0.83
CA VAL A 81 15.47 -2.43 0.55
C VAL A 81 16.97 -2.46 0.20
N SER A 82 17.51 -1.36 -0.35
CA SER A 82 18.95 -1.28 -0.67
C SER A 82 19.84 -0.97 0.53
N VAL A 83 19.29 -0.31 1.56
CA VAL A 83 20.05 0.17 2.74
C VAL A 83 19.85 -0.73 3.95
N LEU A 84 18.68 -1.38 4.07
CA LEU A 84 18.29 -2.17 5.23
C LEU A 84 18.19 -3.67 4.86
N PRO A 85 18.35 -4.57 5.85
CA PRO A 85 17.97 -5.96 5.68
C PRO A 85 16.53 -6.07 5.19
N ARG A 86 16.24 -7.04 4.32
CA ARG A 86 14.93 -7.19 3.66
C ARG A 86 13.77 -7.23 4.65
N GLN A 87 13.97 -7.88 5.79
CA GLN A 87 12.98 -8.02 6.85
C GLN A 87 12.63 -6.65 7.47
N ASP A 88 13.64 -5.87 7.84
CA ASP A 88 13.46 -4.54 8.43
C ASP A 88 12.87 -3.56 7.41
N ALA A 89 13.33 -3.61 6.15
CA ALA A 89 12.78 -2.82 5.07
C ALA A 89 11.29 -3.09 4.86
N GLY A 90 10.85 -4.36 4.93
CA GLY A 90 9.44 -4.74 4.82
C GLY A 90 8.60 -4.13 5.94
N ILE A 91 9.06 -4.21 7.18
CA ILE A 91 8.39 -3.64 8.35
C ILE A 91 8.29 -2.12 8.24
N ILE A 92 9.40 -1.44 7.93
CA ILE A 92 9.44 0.02 7.80
C ILE A 92 8.54 0.49 6.64
N SER A 93 8.56 -0.22 5.52
CA SER A 93 7.69 0.09 4.38
C SER A 93 6.21 -0.04 4.73
N ALA A 94 5.83 -1.07 5.47
CA ALA A 94 4.46 -1.23 5.94
C ALA A 94 4.03 -0.09 6.87
N MET A 95 4.88 0.28 7.82
CA MET A 95 4.60 1.35 8.79
C MET A 95 4.57 2.76 8.17
N MET A 96 5.49 3.05 7.24
CA MET A 96 5.64 4.40 6.66
C MET A 96 4.83 4.61 5.40
N LEU A 97 4.72 3.60 4.55
CA LEU A 97 4.10 3.71 3.22
C LEU A 97 2.78 2.94 3.12
N GLY A 98 2.39 2.21 4.16
CA GLY A 98 1.19 1.38 4.16
C GLY A 98 1.23 0.27 3.11
N THR A 99 2.42 -0.28 2.80
CA THR A 99 2.59 -1.39 1.87
C THR A 99 3.29 -2.56 2.55
N ASP A 100 2.67 -3.72 2.47
CA ASP A 100 3.18 -4.98 3.04
C ASP A 100 3.82 -5.91 1.98
N GLU A 101 4.05 -5.37 0.77
CA GLU A 101 4.58 -6.13 -0.38
C GLU A 101 5.92 -6.82 -0.09
N TYR A 102 6.75 -6.22 0.77
CA TYR A 102 8.08 -6.74 1.13
C TYR A 102 8.11 -7.43 2.48
N MET A 103 6.97 -7.55 3.16
CA MET A 103 6.86 -8.25 4.42
C MET A 103 6.76 -9.76 4.17
N GLU A 104 7.60 -10.53 4.83
CA GLU A 104 7.53 -11.99 4.80
C GLU A 104 6.24 -12.47 5.46
N GLU A 105 5.62 -13.52 4.91
CA GLU A 105 4.33 -14.03 5.38
C GLU A 105 4.41 -14.54 6.82
N GLU A 106 5.56 -15.07 7.22
CA GLU A 106 5.83 -15.52 8.60
C GLU A 106 5.72 -14.35 9.59
N ASN A 107 6.39 -13.25 9.32
CA ASN A 107 6.30 -12.03 10.12
C ASN A 107 4.87 -11.48 10.16
N ARG A 108 4.17 -11.50 9.02
CA ARG A 108 2.77 -11.04 8.94
C ARG A 108 1.86 -11.86 9.85
N GLN A 109 2.05 -13.17 9.91
CA GLN A 109 1.29 -14.06 10.79
C GLN A 109 1.63 -13.86 12.27
N GLU A 110 2.91 -13.70 12.60
CA GLU A 110 3.34 -13.38 13.97
C GLU A 110 2.70 -12.10 14.47
N PHE A 111 2.74 -11.03 13.70
CA PHE A 111 2.15 -9.74 14.08
C PHE A 111 0.62 -9.81 14.22
N ARG A 112 -0.04 -10.62 13.41
CA ARG A 112 -1.49 -10.87 13.57
C ARG A 112 -1.79 -11.64 14.85
N THR A 113 -0.99 -12.63 15.17
CA THR A 113 -1.16 -13.47 16.37
C THR A 113 -0.95 -12.68 17.66
N VAL A 114 0.02 -11.77 17.66
CA VAL A 114 0.29 -10.88 18.81
C VAL A 114 -0.70 -9.71 18.88
N GLY A 115 -1.56 -9.52 17.86
CA GLY A 115 -2.58 -8.47 17.83
C GLY A 115 -2.03 -7.07 17.52
N VAL A 116 -0.79 -6.96 17.04
CA VAL A 116 -0.16 -5.66 16.69
C VAL A 116 -0.26 -5.33 15.20
N ALA A 117 -1.07 -6.06 14.46
CA ALA A 117 -1.27 -5.83 13.01
C ALA A 117 -1.73 -4.39 12.68
N HIS A 118 -2.40 -3.71 13.62
CA HIS A 118 -2.83 -2.32 13.47
C HIS A 118 -1.65 -1.32 13.42
N ILE A 119 -0.45 -1.69 13.90
CA ILE A 119 0.75 -0.85 13.84
C ILE A 119 1.24 -0.69 12.38
N PHE A 120 0.96 -1.66 11.51
CA PHE A 120 1.31 -1.61 10.09
C PHE A 120 0.37 -0.77 9.23
N SER A 121 -0.76 -0.35 9.79
CA SER A 121 -1.54 0.71 9.17
C SER A 121 -0.95 2.06 9.55
N VAL A 122 -0.90 2.99 8.59
CA VAL A 122 -0.41 4.35 8.86
C VAL A 122 -1.32 5.00 9.89
N SER A 123 -0.84 5.09 11.13
CA SER A 123 -1.61 5.66 12.23
C SER A 123 -1.55 7.19 12.24
N GLY A 124 -2.59 7.82 12.81
CA GLY A 124 -2.60 9.27 13.02
C GLY A 124 -1.40 9.78 13.83
N LEU A 125 -0.82 8.93 14.70
CA LEU A 125 0.40 9.25 15.44
C LEU A 125 1.61 9.45 14.53
N HIS A 126 1.81 8.57 13.53
CA HIS A 126 2.88 8.70 12.54
C HIS A 126 2.74 10.00 11.75
N VAL A 127 1.52 10.28 11.28
CA VAL A 127 1.22 11.55 10.58
C VAL A 127 1.52 12.74 11.49
N GLY A 128 1.11 12.69 12.75
CA GLY A 128 1.34 13.75 13.74
C GLY A 128 2.82 14.03 13.97
N ILE A 129 3.64 12.99 14.12
CA ILE A 129 5.10 13.12 14.29
C ILE A 129 5.74 13.76 13.06
N ILE A 130 5.35 13.31 11.85
CA ILE A 130 5.87 13.85 10.58
C ILE A 130 5.49 15.33 10.44
N VAL A 131 4.23 15.69 10.71
CA VAL A 131 3.75 17.08 10.69
C VAL A 131 4.53 17.95 11.67
N ALA A 132 4.75 17.47 12.89
CA ALA A 132 5.52 18.19 13.90
C ALA A 132 6.97 18.40 13.45
N ALA A 133 7.61 17.37 12.90
CA ALA A 133 8.99 17.45 12.40
C ALA A 133 9.11 18.45 11.24
N VAL A 134 8.24 18.36 10.22
CA VAL A 134 8.23 19.29 9.08
C VAL A 134 7.97 20.72 9.56
N THR A 135 6.99 20.93 10.44
CA THR A 135 6.65 22.25 10.96
C THR A 135 7.81 22.87 11.75
N ARG A 136 8.49 22.08 12.59
CA ARG A 136 9.66 22.53 13.34
C ARG A 136 10.85 22.83 12.44
N PHE A 137 11.09 22.01 11.42
CA PHE A 137 12.14 22.23 10.44
C PHE A 137 11.92 23.56 9.69
N LEU A 138 10.72 23.80 9.17
CA LEU A 138 10.38 25.06 8.51
C LEU A 138 10.46 26.27 9.45
N LEU A 139 10.14 26.08 10.73
CA LEU A 139 10.31 27.13 11.74
C LEU A 139 11.78 27.48 11.95
N ALA A 140 12.66 26.47 12.04
CA ALA A 140 14.10 26.67 12.19
C ALA A 140 14.73 27.39 10.97
N LEU A 141 14.15 27.22 9.78
CA LEU A 141 14.55 27.94 8.56
C LEU A 141 13.97 29.38 8.48
N GLY A 142 13.24 29.83 9.52
CA GLY A 142 12.66 31.16 9.54
C GLY A 142 11.47 31.37 8.61
N VAL A 143 10.85 30.28 8.11
CA VAL A 143 9.70 30.35 7.21
C VAL A 143 8.50 30.98 7.95
N ASN A 144 7.85 31.97 7.33
CA ASN A 144 6.72 32.67 7.90
C ASN A 144 5.51 31.73 8.15
N ARG A 145 4.63 32.09 9.08
CA ARG A 145 3.52 31.23 9.53
C ARG A 145 2.59 30.75 8.41
N LYS A 146 2.24 31.66 7.47
CA LYS A 146 1.31 31.33 6.36
C LYS A 146 1.93 30.31 5.40
N MET A 147 3.19 30.54 5.04
CA MET A 147 3.93 29.66 4.13
C MET A 147 4.21 28.30 4.76
N ARG A 148 4.57 28.29 6.06
CA ARG A 148 4.75 27.06 6.83
C ARG A 148 3.50 26.21 6.86
N PHE A 149 2.33 26.83 7.10
CA PHE A 149 1.05 26.12 7.06
C PHE A 149 0.78 25.54 5.66
N ALA A 150 0.95 26.34 4.60
CA ALA A 150 0.71 25.90 3.23
C ALA A 150 1.63 24.72 2.84
N VAL A 151 2.93 24.84 3.10
CA VAL A 151 3.90 23.76 2.81
C VAL A 151 3.58 22.49 3.59
N THR A 152 3.28 22.61 4.89
CA THR A 152 2.90 21.45 5.70
C THR A 152 1.61 20.80 5.20
N ALA A 153 0.60 21.59 4.82
CA ALA A 153 -0.66 21.06 4.28
C ALA A 153 -0.45 20.30 2.96
N VAL A 154 0.34 20.86 2.04
CA VAL A 154 0.71 20.18 0.78
C VAL A 154 1.47 18.90 1.04
N PHE A 155 2.43 18.94 1.98
CA PHE A 155 3.21 17.76 2.36
C PHE A 155 2.32 16.65 2.94
N VAL A 156 1.40 17.00 3.84
CA VAL A 156 0.44 16.03 4.42
C VAL A 156 -0.47 15.44 3.33
N GLY A 157 -0.99 16.28 2.42
CA GLY A 157 -1.79 15.81 1.29
C GLY A 157 -1.03 14.81 0.41
N PHE A 158 0.24 15.11 0.10
CA PHE A 158 1.11 14.21 -0.64
C PHE A 158 1.37 12.91 0.14
N TYR A 159 1.63 12.99 1.44
CA TYR A 159 1.84 11.82 2.28
C TYR A 159 0.58 10.95 2.38
N CYS A 160 -0.61 11.54 2.52
CA CYS A 160 -1.87 10.81 2.46
C CYS A 160 -2.06 10.09 1.11
N ALA A 161 -1.69 10.74 0.01
CA ALA A 161 -1.72 10.09 -1.30
C ALA A 161 -0.71 8.95 -1.41
N LEU A 162 0.52 9.10 -0.86
CA LEU A 162 1.52 8.03 -0.78
C LEU A 162 1.03 6.79 -0.04
N THR A 163 0.30 7.00 1.05
CA THR A 163 -0.27 5.90 1.84
C THR A 163 -1.60 5.38 1.28
N ALA A 164 -2.01 5.85 0.08
CA ALA A 164 -3.24 5.48 -0.62
C ALA A 164 -4.51 5.67 0.24
N PHE A 165 -4.50 6.68 1.14
CA PHE A 165 -5.61 6.95 2.07
C PHE A 165 -6.09 5.71 2.84
N THR A 166 -5.18 4.76 3.13
CA THR A 166 -5.53 3.58 3.93
C THR A 166 -5.72 4.00 5.39
N PRO A 167 -6.96 4.15 5.88
CA PRO A 167 -7.18 4.40 7.29
C PRO A 167 -6.84 3.14 8.09
N SER A 168 -6.29 3.33 9.29
CA SER A 168 -6.21 2.28 10.27
C SER A 168 -7.64 1.99 10.79
N ILE A 169 -8.22 0.90 10.34
CA ILE A 169 -9.49 0.37 10.87
C ILE A 169 -9.18 -0.68 11.91
#